data_b2cc101b330f8e1bd5f314cb4f7db0e4
#
_entry.id   b2cc101b330f8e1bd5f314cb4f7db0e4
#
_cell.length_a   1.000
_cell.length_b   1.000
_cell.length_c   1.000
_cell.angle_alpha   90.00
_cell.angle_beta   90.00
_cell.angle_gamma   90.00
#
_symmetry.space_group_name_H-M   'P 1'
#
loop_
_entity.id
_entity.type
_entity.pdbx_description
1 polymer ?
#
loop_
_entity_poly.entity_id
_entity_poly.type
_entity_poly.pdbx_seq_one_letter_code
_entity_poly.pdbx_strand_id
1 'polypeptide(L)'
;RRWFDRRGKTPVRVYATEQPMGRHSAPFVLDNGVPIYGFIDLILEHKDGTIELVDYKTNRMPKSQAEADQDVQAGIYLSWARQVFPDRPLRFTFDMIRWGPVSTVWTDEEIDSFQDWLKAKYESIKVQTEGKPTLGDSCKWCAYQAICPEVQTLIHKGAFDLVASEFDTDDEQLDALATIKAAQGILTKRRSVIEKDLKSRLDPMNKELKIETDGWTVEYQQGERTEFIPSEIQRIVPPAVFGQMVGLTKTAVERVLPILPEDMAKQVKESAIKKPYNAMKVKKKKA
;
A
#
# COMPACT_ATOMS: atom_id res chain seq x y z
N ARG A 1 7.76 16.13 -12.56
CA ARG A 1 8.08 17.57 -12.53
C ARG A 1 8.02 18.13 -11.11
N ARG A 2 6.92 17.95 -10.33
CA ARG A 2 6.80 18.43 -8.94
C ARG A 2 7.89 17.92 -8.00
N TRP A 3 8.37 16.70 -8.16
CA TRP A 3 9.45 16.13 -7.36
C TRP A 3 10.77 16.85 -7.62
N PHE A 4 11.14 17.04 -8.88
CA PHE A 4 12.34 17.77 -9.27
C PHE A 4 12.30 19.24 -8.81
N ASP A 5 11.15 19.89 -8.92
CA ASP A 5 10.97 21.29 -8.50
C ASP A 5 11.17 21.47 -6.99
N ARG A 6 10.86 20.43 -6.16
CA ARG A 6 11.10 20.44 -4.71
C ARG A 6 12.57 20.21 -4.36
N ARG A 7 13.19 19.19 -4.95
CA ARG A 7 14.57 18.78 -4.62
C ARG A 7 15.62 19.78 -5.14
N GLY A 8 15.39 20.41 -6.26
CA GLY A 8 16.36 21.34 -6.86
C GLY A 8 16.59 22.65 -6.10
N LYS A 9 15.81 22.95 -5.04
CA LYS A 9 15.87 24.20 -4.29
C LYS A 9 16.55 24.11 -2.91
N THR A 10 16.84 22.92 -2.42
CA THR A 10 17.40 22.72 -1.08
C THR A 10 18.92 22.62 -1.20
N PRO A 11 19.69 23.53 -0.61
CA PRO A 11 21.16 23.48 -0.65
C PRO A 11 21.66 22.43 0.35
N VAL A 12 21.70 21.19 -0.07
CA VAL A 12 22.19 20.05 0.70
C VAL A 12 23.36 19.39 0.00
N ARG A 13 24.25 18.79 0.74
CA ARG A 13 25.29 17.91 0.21
C ARG A 13 24.76 16.48 0.18
N VAL A 14 24.90 15.79 -0.94
CA VAL A 14 24.71 14.34 -0.98
C VAL A 14 25.90 13.71 -0.28
N TYR A 15 25.62 13.04 0.86
CA TYR A 15 26.62 12.31 1.62
C TYR A 15 26.86 10.92 1.01
N ALA A 16 25.77 10.17 0.75
CA ALA A 16 25.82 8.87 0.11
C ALA A 16 24.49 8.55 -0.61
N THR A 17 24.55 7.62 -1.55
CA THR A 17 23.41 6.98 -2.21
C THR A 17 23.56 5.48 -2.11
N GLU A 18 22.44 4.74 -2.02
CA GLU A 18 22.41 3.28 -1.89
C GLU A 18 23.39 2.77 -0.80
N GLN A 19 23.39 3.46 0.34
CA GLN A 19 24.32 3.17 1.44
C GLN A 19 23.93 1.85 2.11
N PRO A 20 24.78 0.81 2.06
CA PRO A 20 24.49 -0.43 2.77
C PRO A 20 24.65 -0.26 4.29
N MET A 21 23.71 -0.80 5.05
CA MET A 21 23.83 -1.06 6.47
C MET A 21 24.38 -2.47 6.65
N GLY A 22 25.70 -2.58 6.85
CA GLY A 22 26.41 -3.86 6.85
C GLY A 22 26.83 -4.31 5.43
N ARG A 23 27.40 -5.51 5.33
CA ARG A 23 27.84 -6.15 4.07
C ARG A 23 27.14 -7.50 3.92
N HIS A 24 27.09 -8.05 2.71
CA HIS A 24 26.45 -9.36 2.45
C HIS A 24 26.93 -10.49 3.36
N SER A 25 28.19 -10.43 3.81
CA SER A 25 28.82 -11.43 4.69
C SER A 25 28.87 -11.03 6.18
N ALA A 26 28.53 -9.76 6.50
CA ALA A 26 28.60 -9.25 7.86
C ALA A 26 27.52 -8.16 8.06
N PRO A 27 26.48 -8.43 8.87
CA PRO A 27 25.47 -7.44 9.22
C PRO A 27 26.12 -6.27 9.96
N PHE A 28 25.49 -5.10 9.90
CA PHE A 28 25.77 -4.06 10.87
C PHE A 28 25.12 -4.50 12.20
N VAL A 29 25.86 -4.40 13.28
CA VAL A 29 25.36 -4.80 14.61
C VAL A 29 25.09 -3.54 15.41
N LEU A 30 23.83 -3.34 15.79
CA LEU A 30 23.44 -2.26 16.69
C LEU A 30 24.09 -2.45 18.09
N ASP A 31 24.21 -1.37 18.87
CA ASP A 31 24.80 -1.39 20.22
C ASP A 31 24.13 -2.39 21.14
N ASN A 32 22.82 -2.62 20.94
CA ASN A 32 22.06 -3.63 21.67
C ASN A 32 22.29 -5.09 21.19
N GLY A 33 23.20 -5.30 20.22
CA GLY A 33 23.57 -6.61 19.68
C GLY A 33 22.66 -7.16 18.59
N VAL A 34 21.67 -6.42 18.11
CA VAL A 34 20.78 -6.86 17.04
C VAL A 34 21.44 -6.64 15.67
N PRO A 35 21.60 -7.70 14.85
CA PRO A 35 22.12 -7.55 13.50
C PRO A 35 21.06 -6.98 12.57
N ILE A 36 21.45 -6.00 11.76
CA ILE A 36 20.58 -5.39 10.75
C ILE A 36 21.23 -5.45 9.37
N TYR A 37 20.36 -5.53 8.36
CA TYR A 37 20.70 -5.39 6.95
C TYR A 37 19.74 -4.41 6.29
N GLY A 38 20.24 -3.67 5.33
CA GLY A 38 19.41 -2.80 4.51
C GLY A 38 20.24 -1.89 3.65
N PHE A 39 19.56 -1.10 2.86
CA PHE A 39 20.15 -0.04 2.05
C PHE A 39 19.37 1.24 2.31
N ILE A 40 20.09 2.33 2.48
CA ILE A 40 19.51 3.67 2.60
C ILE A 40 19.63 4.30 1.22
N ASP A 41 18.50 4.62 0.61
CA ASP A 41 18.46 5.12 -0.77
C ASP A 41 19.30 6.40 -0.93
N LEU A 42 19.20 7.34 0.04
CA LEU A 42 19.91 8.59 0.00
C LEU A 42 20.20 9.12 1.41
N ILE A 43 21.42 9.62 1.62
CA ILE A 43 21.82 10.35 2.83
C ILE A 43 22.21 11.76 2.42
N LEU A 44 21.59 12.75 3.04
CA LEU A 44 21.85 14.16 2.84
C LEU A 44 22.47 14.80 4.09
N GLU A 45 23.41 15.70 3.86
CA GLU A 45 23.96 16.56 4.89
C GLU A 45 23.48 17.99 4.68
N HIS A 46 22.75 18.52 5.64
CA HIS A 46 22.27 19.89 5.63
C HIS A 46 23.31 20.87 6.16
N LYS A 47 23.16 22.17 5.84
CA LYS A 47 24.09 23.22 6.27
C LYS A 47 24.12 23.41 7.79
N ASP A 48 23.03 23.09 8.48
CA ASP A 48 22.93 23.13 9.95
C ASP A 48 23.55 21.91 10.64
N GLY A 49 24.12 20.99 9.87
CA GLY A 49 24.71 19.77 10.38
C GLY A 49 23.75 18.59 10.45
N THR A 50 22.48 18.75 10.17
CA THR A 50 21.49 17.66 10.19
C THR A 50 21.83 16.60 9.13
N ILE A 51 21.81 15.33 9.53
CA ILE A 51 21.85 14.18 8.63
C ILE A 51 20.44 13.73 8.36
N GLU A 52 20.03 13.78 7.10
CA GLU A 52 18.71 13.32 6.65
C GLU A 52 18.86 12.01 5.87
N LEU A 53 18.20 10.96 6.38
CA LEU A 53 18.08 9.67 5.71
C LEU A 53 16.79 9.69 4.90
N VAL A 54 16.88 9.41 3.62
CA VAL A 54 15.72 9.47 2.71
C VAL A 54 15.47 8.10 2.13
N ASP A 55 14.20 7.71 2.13
CA ASP A 55 13.71 6.50 1.49
C ASP A 55 12.61 6.86 0.49
N TYR A 56 12.75 6.40 -0.76
CA TYR A 56 11.83 6.71 -1.84
C TYR A 56 10.65 5.74 -1.89
N LYS A 57 9.45 6.28 -1.84
CA LYS A 57 8.20 5.49 -1.87
C LYS A 57 7.34 5.82 -3.08
N THR A 58 6.97 4.78 -3.83
CA THR A 58 6.06 4.87 -5.00
C THR A 58 4.62 4.51 -4.67
N ASN A 59 4.26 4.35 -3.39
CA ASN A 59 2.98 3.89 -2.91
C ASN A 59 1.81 4.72 -3.48
N ARG A 60 0.68 4.04 -3.69
CA ARG A 60 -0.55 4.70 -4.18
C ARG A 60 -1.20 5.60 -3.14
N MET A 61 -1.08 5.25 -1.86
CA MET A 61 -1.61 6.03 -0.74
C MET A 61 -0.48 6.81 -0.08
N PRO A 62 -0.73 8.05 0.36
CA PRO A 62 0.24 8.79 1.15
C PRO A 62 0.41 8.14 2.52
N LYS A 63 1.59 8.32 3.13
CA LYS A 63 1.83 8.01 4.53
C LYS A 63 1.43 9.24 5.37
N SER A 64 0.69 9.03 6.45
CA SER A 64 0.40 10.08 7.42
C SER A 64 1.61 10.35 8.32
N GLN A 65 1.60 11.49 9.04
CA GLN A 65 2.65 11.82 10.01
C GLN A 65 2.70 10.76 11.13
N ALA A 66 1.56 10.37 11.69
CA ALA A 66 1.50 9.37 12.75
C ALA A 66 2.06 7.99 12.31
N GLU A 67 1.83 7.60 11.05
CA GLU A 67 2.45 6.38 10.50
C GLU A 67 3.96 6.52 10.31
N ALA A 68 4.46 7.70 9.98
CA ALA A 68 5.90 7.94 9.84
C ALA A 68 6.59 7.95 11.21
N ASP A 69 5.95 8.54 12.22
CA ASP A 69 6.51 8.67 13.58
C ASP A 69 6.60 7.31 14.32
N GLN A 70 5.86 6.30 13.88
CA GLN A 70 5.83 4.96 14.47
C GLN A 70 6.40 3.88 13.53
N ASP A 71 7.06 4.28 12.45
CA ASP A 71 7.50 3.34 11.44
C ASP A 71 8.76 2.58 11.85
N VAL A 72 8.69 1.26 11.77
CA VAL A 72 9.82 0.36 12.12
C VAL A 72 11.04 0.62 11.24
N GLN A 73 10.86 0.96 9.96
CA GLN A 73 11.97 1.27 9.07
C GLN A 73 12.67 2.57 9.50
N ALA A 74 11.89 3.59 9.89
CA ALA A 74 12.45 4.83 10.44
C ALA A 74 13.28 4.55 11.71
N GLY A 75 12.75 3.74 12.62
CA GLY A 75 13.46 3.35 13.84
C GLY A 75 14.78 2.62 13.58
N ILE A 76 14.78 1.66 12.65
CA ILE A 76 16.01 0.93 12.27
C ILE A 76 17.05 1.88 11.66
N TYR A 77 16.63 2.77 10.76
CA TYR A 77 17.55 3.67 10.06
C TYR A 77 18.11 4.75 11.00
N LEU A 78 17.28 5.31 11.87
CA LEU A 78 17.73 6.26 12.89
C LEU A 78 18.65 5.61 13.92
N SER A 79 18.39 4.36 14.34
CA SER A 79 19.29 3.61 15.22
C SER A 79 20.66 3.39 14.60
N TRP A 80 20.70 3.02 13.31
CA TRP A 80 21.94 2.92 12.56
C TRP A 80 22.65 4.27 12.45
N ALA A 81 21.91 5.33 12.09
CA ALA A 81 22.49 6.65 11.88
C ALA A 81 23.06 7.25 13.16
N ARG A 82 22.46 7.01 14.33
CA ARG A 82 22.99 7.46 15.63
C ARG A 82 24.38 6.90 15.91
N GLN A 83 24.63 5.65 15.56
CA GLN A 83 25.95 5.04 15.74
C GLN A 83 26.98 5.52 14.71
N VAL A 84 26.56 5.81 13.48
CA VAL A 84 27.45 6.23 12.38
C VAL A 84 27.74 7.73 12.42
N PHE A 85 26.81 8.53 12.90
CA PHE A 85 26.89 9.98 12.99
C PHE A 85 26.63 10.46 14.43
N PRO A 86 27.49 10.12 15.39
CA PRO A 86 27.30 10.55 16.76
C PRO A 86 27.27 12.09 16.83
N ASP A 87 26.49 12.61 17.76
CA ASP A 87 26.36 14.05 18.04
C ASP A 87 25.77 14.89 16.87
N ARG A 88 25.19 14.26 15.85
CA ARG A 88 24.55 14.96 14.73
C ARG A 88 23.02 14.91 14.89
N PRO A 89 22.31 16.02 14.63
CA PRO A 89 20.86 15.96 14.49
C PRO A 89 20.47 15.01 13.37
N LEU A 90 19.51 14.12 13.64
CA LEU A 90 19.06 13.09 12.69
C LEU A 90 17.62 13.34 12.26
N ARG A 91 17.33 13.08 11.00
CA ARG A 91 15.99 13.10 10.42
C ARG A 91 15.82 11.92 9.50
N PHE A 92 14.66 11.29 9.54
CA PHE A 92 14.28 10.31 8.54
C PHE A 92 13.12 10.85 7.69
N THR A 93 13.18 10.64 6.38
CA THR A 93 12.18 11.15 5.42
C THR A 93 11.74 10.07 4.47
N PHE A 94 10.45 9.77 4.48
CA PHE A 94 9.80 9.07 3.39
C PHE A 94 9.51 10.05 2.25
N ASP A 95 10.26 9.98 1.15
CA ASP A 95 9.95 10.79 -0.02
C ASP A 95 8.91 10.09 -0.89
N MET A 96 7.66 10.39 -0.59
CA MET A 96 6.52 9.88 -1.34
C MET A 96 6.47 10.57 -2.70
N ILE A 97 7.03 9.95 -3.74
CA ILE A 97 7.24 10.57 -5.07
C ILE A 97 5.96 11.22 -5.62
N ARG A 98 4.80 10.60 -5.37
CA ARG A 98 3.49 11.09 -5.83
C ARG A 98 2.91 12.19 -4.94
N TRP A 99 3.23 12.21 -3.64
CA TRP A 99 2.51 12.99 -2.64
C TRP A 99 3.35 14.10 -2.00
N GLY A 100 4.61 13.81 -1.75
CA GLY A 100 5.54 14.71 -1.08
C GLY A 100 6.26 14.01 0.07
N PRO A 101 7.27 14.68 0.66
CA PRO A 101 8.00 14.11 1.77
C PRO A 101 7.18 14.14 3.06
N VAL A 102 7.34 13.09 3.87
CA VAL A 102 6.87 13.01 5.25
C VAL A 102 8.08 12.66 6.09
N SER A 103 8.46 13.54 7.01
CA SER A 103 9.67 13.40 7.80
C SER A 103 9.35 13.15 9.26
N THR A 104 10.20 12.39 9.93
CA THR A 104 10.15 12.18 11.38
C THR A 104 11.51 12.44 12.01
N VAL A 105 11.50 12.87 13.25
CA VAL A 105 12.68 13.10 14.11
C VAL A 105 12.38 12.43 15.43
N TRP A 106 13.30 11.59 15.89
CA TRP A 106 13.17 10.89 17.16
C TRP A 106 14.21 11.41 18.15
N THR A 107 13.83 11.47 19.40
CA THR A 107 14.77 11.74 20.50
C THR A 107 15.63 10.51 20.76
N ASP A 108 16.72 10.69 21.51
CA ASP A 108 17.57 9.57 21.90
C ASP A 108 16.80 8.55 22.74
N GLU A 109 15.88 9.00 23.61
CA GLU A 109 15.04 8.13 24.41
C GLU A 109 14.05 7.31 23.57
N GLU A 110 13.52 7.89 22.49
CA GLU A 110 12.65 7.17 21.55
C GLU A 110 13.43 6.12 20.77
N ILE A 111 14.66 6.43 20.35
CA ILE A 111 15.57 5.49 19.68
C ILE A 111 15.94 4.36 20.65
N ASP A 112 16.25 4.67 21.92
CA ASP A 112 16.58 3.66 22.93
C ASP A 112 15.39 2.72 23.19
N SER A 113 14.20 3.28 23.39
CA SER A 113 12.97 2.51 23.58
C SER A 113 12.68 1.60 22.39
N PHE A 114 12.89 2.09 21.18
CA PHE A 114 12.76 1.30 19.95
C PHE A 114 13.79 0.17 19.88
N GLN A 115 15.06 0.44 20.24
CA GLN A 115 16.12 -0.57 20.23
C GLN A 115 15.84 -1.66 21.26
N ASP A 116 15.31 -1.33 22.44
CA ASP A 116 14.90 -2.31 23.45
C ASP A 116 13.75 -3.19 22.93
N TRP A 117 12.76 -2.58 22.31
CA TRP A 117 11.67 -3.32 21.66
C TRP A 117 12.20 -4.24 20.54
N LEU A 118 13.10 -3.73 19.69
CA LEU A 118 13.69 -4.50 18.58
C LEU A 118 14.48 -5.70 19.11
N LYS A 119 15.27 -5.50 20.18
CA LYS A 119 16.02 -6.57 20.83
C LYS A 119 15.10 -7.64 21.40
N ALA A 120 14.04 -7.24 22.11
CA ALA A 120 13.06 -8.19 22.65
C ALA A 120 12.39 -9.01 21.53
N LYS A 121 12.05 -8.39 20.40
CA LYS A 121 11.54 -9.07 19.22
C LYS A 121 12.54 -10.03 18.60
N TYR A 122 13.78 -9.60 18.43
CA TYR A 122 14.87 -10.43 17.90
C TYR A 122 15.08 -11.67 18.76
N GLU A 123 15.21 -11.52 20.09
CA GLU A 123 15.37 -12.66 21.01
C GLU A 123 14.15 -13.57 21.02
N SER A 124 12.94 -13.02 20.97
CA SER A 124 11.72 -13.82 20.88
C SER A 124 11.66 -14.68 19.63
N ILE A 125 12.17 -14.20 18.50
CA ILE A 125 12.26 -14.97 17.25
C ILE A 125 13.29 -16.09 17.37
N LYS A 126 14.45 -15.82 17.99
CA LYS A 126 15.55 -16.81 18.14
C LYS A 126 15.14 -18.03 18.96
N VAL A 127 14.28 -17.85 19.96
CA VAL A 127 13.84 -18.96 20.83
C VAL A 127 12.65 -19.70 20.30
N GLN A 128 12.01 -19.20 19.23
CA GLN A 128 10.89 -19.89 18.59
C GLN A 128 11.38 -21.09 17.77
N THR A 129 11.02 -22.28 18.20
CA THR A 129 11.28 -23.53 17.46
C THR A 129 10.18 -23.83 16.44
N GLU A 130 8.97 -23.33 16.66
CA GLU A 130 7.83 -23.49 15.76
C GLU A 130 7.13 -22.14 15.56
N GLY A 131 6.95 -21.77 14.29
CA GLY A 131 6.18 -20.59 13.91
C GLY A 131 4.68 -20.88 14.01
N LYS A 132 3.94 -20.14 14.84
CA LYS A 132 2.47 -20.18 14.80
C LYS A 132 1.97 -19.22 13.75
N PRO A 133 1.23 -19.71 12.72
CA PRO A 133 0.65 -18.83 11.72
C PRO A 133 -0.41 -17.94 12.36
N THR A 134 -0.43 -16.67 11.99
CA THR A 134 -1.41 -15.70 12.47
C THR A 134 -2.11 -15.09 11.26
N LEU A 135 -3.44 -15.08 11.26
CA LEU A 135 -4.21 -14.44 10.19
C LEU A 135 -4.04 -12.91 10.23
N GLY A 136 -3.86 -12.31 9.06
CA GLY A 136 -3.68 -10.87 8.93
C GLY A 136 -3.66 -10.41 7.47
N ASP A 137 -3.46 -9.10 7.26
CA ASP A 137 -3.47 -8.49 5.93
C ASP A 137 -2.43 -9.06 4.96
N SER A 138 -1.32 -9.59 5.48
CA SER A 138 -0.26 -10.23 4.69
C SER A 138 -0.68 -11.57 4.10
N CYS A 139 -1.72 -12.22 4.64
CA CYS A 139 -2.18 -13.53 4.17
C CYS A 139 -2.55 -13.53 2.70
N LYS A 140 -3.08 -12.43 2.16
CA LYS A 140 -3.42 -12.30 0.73
C LYS A 140 -2.21 -12.44 -0.21
N TRP A 141 -0.99 -12.23 0.30
CA TRP A 141 0.26 -12.33 -0.48
C TRP A 141 1.11 -13.53 -0.08
N CYS A 142 0.70 -14.28 0.94
CA CYS A 142 1.44 -15.40 1.48
C CYS A 142 1.48 -16.57 0.49
N ALA A 143 2.67 -17.09 0.21
CA ALA A 143 2.86 -18.25 -0.67
C ALA A 143 2.33 -19.56 -0.04
N TYR A 144 2.19 -19.59 1.29
CA TYR A 144 1.78 -20.77 2.05
C TYR A 144 0.27 -20.87 2.28
N GLN A 145 -0.56 -20.04 1.66
CA GLN A 145 -2.02 -20.04 1.85
C GLN A 145 -2.64 -21.45 1.71
N ALA A 146 -2.19 -22.22 0.71
CA ALA A 146 -2.77 -23.52 0.40
C ALA A 146 -2.54 -24.59 1.49
N ILE A 147 -1.48 -24.45 2.28
CA ILE A 147 -1.09 -25.41 3.31
C ILE A 147 -1.16 -24.83 4.72
N CYS A 148 -1.52 -23.58 4.87
CA CYS A 148 -1.61 -22.92 6.18
C CYS A 148 -2.80 -23.47 6.99
N PRO A 149 -2.58 -24.02 8.20
CA PRO A 149 -3.63 -24.58 9.01
C PRO A 149 -4.70 -23.54 9.41
N GLU A 150 -4.30 -22.30 9.68
CA GLU A 150 -5.24 -21.22 10.01
C GLU A 150 -6.14 -20.87 8.81
N VAL A 151 -5.58 -20.85 7.59
CA VAL A 151 -6.37 -20.63 6.36
C VAL A 151 -7.30 -21.81 6.11
N GLN A 152 -6.85 -23.04 6.31
CA GLN A 152 -7.70 -24.24 6.17
C GLN A 152 -8.84 -24.24 7.21
N THR A 153 -8.54 -23.89 8.44
CA THR A 153 -9.56 -23.72 9.49
C THR A 153 -10.59 -22.66 9.13
N LEU A 154 -10.13 -21.51 8.61
CA LEU A 154 -11.01 -20.42 8.16
C LEU A 154 -11.94 -20.87 7.02
N ILE A 155 -11.43 -21.68 6.09
CA ILE A 155 -12.22 -22.20 4.95
C ILE A 155 -13.20 -23.27 5.38
N HIS A 156 -12.79 -24.18 6.28
CA HIS A 156 -13.59 -25.35 6.66
C HIS A 156 -14.53 -25.12 7.85
N LYS A 157 -14.14 -24.33 8.85
CA LYS A 157 -14.99 -24.02 10.03
C LYS A 157 -15.86 -22.77 9.85
N GLY A 158 -15.65 -22.07 8.76
CA GLY A 158 -16.61 -21.11 8.25
C GLY A 158 -16.54 -19.72 8.88
N ALA A 159 -16.46 -18.75 7.99
CA ALA A 159 -16.94 -17.40 8.26
C ALA A 159 -18.39 -17.39 8.82
N PHE A 160 -19.13 -18.48 8.76
CA PHE A 160 -20.46 -18.64 9.31
C PHE A 160 -20.49 -18.53 10.84
N ASP A 161 -19.52 -19.09 11.55
CA ASP A 161 -19.45 -18.98 13.00
C ASP A 161 -19.18 -17.54 13.44
N LEU A 162 -18.36 -16.80 12.68
CA LEU A 162 -18.10 -15.38 12.94
C LEU A 162 -19.29 -14.47 12.62
N VAL A 163 -20.16 -14.86 11.67
CA VAL A 163 -21.38 -14.11 11.33
C VAL A 163 -22.49 -14.33 12.37
N ALA A 164 -22.50 -15.48 13.02
CA ALA A 164 -23.51 -15.86 14.01
C ALA A 164 -23.11 -15.57 15.47
N SER A 165 -21.85 -15.18 15.73
CA SER A 165 -21.36 -14.95 17.08
C SER A 165 -21.78 -13.58 17.60
N GLU A 166 -22.31 -13.55 18.82
CA GLU A 166 -22.35 -12.35 19.66
C GLU A 166 -20.99 -12.21 20.34
N PHE A 167 -20.49 -11.01 20.48
CA PHE A 167 -19.19 -10.72 21.09
C PHE A 167 -19.42 -9.97 22.39
N ASP A 168 -18.86 -10.49 23.48
CA ASP A 168 -19.04 -9.93 24.82
C ASP A 168 -18.02 -8.82 25.14
N THR A 169 -16.90 -8.79 24.41
CA THR A 169 -15.81 -7.84 24.64
C THR A 169 -15.33 -7.15 23.36
N ASP A 170 -14.74 -5.95 23.48
CA ASP A 170 -14.13 -5.22 22.37
C ASP A 170 -12.97 -6.02 21.76
N ASP A 171 -12.21 -6.77 22.57
CA ASP A 171 -11.08 -7.58 22.09
C ASP A 171 -11.58 -8.70 21.16
N GLU A 172 -12.66 -9.40 21.53
CA GLU A 172 -13.28 -10.42 20.68
C GLU A 172 -13.81 -9.83 19.38
N GLN A 173 -14.41 -8.63 19.42
CA GLN A 173 -14.86 -7.93 18.22
C GLN A 173 -13.69 -7.55 17.30
N LEU A 174 -12.58 -7.07 17.86
CA LEU A 174 -11.39 -6.69 17.11
C LEU A 174 -10.70 -7.90 16.48
N ASP A 175 -10.61 -9.02 17.19
CA ASP A 175 -10.06 -10.28 16.69
C ASP A 175 -10.93 -10.86 15.57
N ALA A 176 -12.25 -10.84 15.73
CA ALA A 176 -13.18 -11.24 14.69
C ALA A 176 -13.06 -10.35 13.45
N LEU A 177 -12.96 -9.03 13.62
CA LEU A 177 -12.77 -8.09 12.53
C LEU A 177 -11.45 -8.33 11.78
N ALA A 178 -10.37 -8.58 12.50
CA ALA A 178 -9.06 -8.92 11.92
C ALA A 178 -9.14 -10.21 11.09
N THR A 179 -9.79 -11.23 11.63
CA THR A 179 -10.01 -12.53 10.98
C THR A 179 -10.86 -12.38 9.70
N ILE A 180 -11.96 -11.62 9.76
CA ILE A 180 -12.81 -11.33 8.60
C ILE A 180 -12.03 -10.59 7.51
N LYS A 181 -11.24 -9.58 7.86
CA LYS A 181 -10.41 -8.84 6.90
C LYS A 181 -9.37 -9.75 6.23
N ALA A 182 -8.73 -10.63 6.99
CA ALA A 182 -7.78 -11.60 6.45
C ALA A 182 -8.47 -12.55 5.46
N ALA A 183 -9.64 -13.08 5.81
CA ALA A 183 -10.46 -13.93 4.95
C ALA A 183 -10.84 -13.23 3.64
N GLN A 184 -11.35 -12.02 3.73
CA GLN A 184 -11.69 -11.20 2.56
C GLN A 184 -10.48 -10.97 1.65
N GLY A 185 -9.30 -10.71 2.24
CA GLY A 185 -8.06 -10.54 1.50
C GLY A 185 -7.68 -11.80 0.70
N ILE A 186 -7.73 -12.97 1.35
CA ILE A 186 -7.44 -14.27 0.73
C ILE A 186 -8.42 -14.57 -0.40
N LEU A 187 -9.73 -14.45 -0.13
CA LEU A 187 -10.78 -14.71 -1.11
C LEU A 187 -10.71 -13.76 -2.30
N THR A 188 -10.44 -12.47 -2.05
CA THR A 188 -10.25 -11.48 -3.11
C THR A 188 -9.06 -11.83 -4.00
N LYS A 189 -7.95 -12.25 -3.39
CA LYS A 189 -6.77 -12.70 -4.14
C LYS A 189 -7.07 -13.94 -4.97
N ARG A 190 -7.74 -14.94 -4.39
CA ARG A 190 -8.12 -16.17 -5.10
C ARG A 190 -9.05 -15.88 -6.26
N ARG A 191 -10.06 -15.02 -6.03
CA ARG A 191 -10.95 -14.53 -7.09
C ARG A 191 -10.18 -13.90 -8.22
N SER A 192 -9.24 -13.00 -7.92
CA SER A 192 -8.42 -12.32 -8.93
C SER A 192 -7.59 -13.30 -9.77
N VAL A 193 -7.05 -14.35 -9.16
CA VAL A 193 -6.30 -15.41 -9.89
C VAL A 193 -7.22 -16.16 -10.84
N ILE A 194 -8.41 -16.58 -10.36
CA ILE A 194 -9.39 -17.30 -11.19
C ILE A 194 -9.88 -16.41 -12.35
N GLU A 195 -10.22 -15.13 -12.05
CA GLU A 195 -10.64 -14.18 -13.08
C GLU A 195 -9.56 -13.93 -14.13
N LYS A 196 -8.29 -13.88 -13.71
CA LYS A 196 -7.16 -13.72 -14.62
C LYS A 196 -6.99 -14.94 -15.52
N ASP A 197 -7.10 -16.15 -14.98
CA ASP A 197 -7.05 -17.39 -15.74
C ASP A 197 -8.19 -17.44 -16.78
N LEU A 198 -9.42 -17.23 -16.34
CA LEU A 198 -10.58 -17.21 -17.24
C LEU A 198 -10.46 -16.14 -18.32
N LYS A 199 -9.99 -14.93 -17.95
CA LYS A 199 -9.76 -13.86 -18.94
C LYS A 199 -8.67 -14.20 -19.94
N SER A 200 -7.62 -14.91 -19.54
CA SER A 200 -6.56 -15.34 -20.46
C SER A 200 -7.01 -16.39 -21.47
N ARG A 201 -8.05 -17.16 -21.11
CA ARG A 201 -8.68 -18.15 -22.00
C ARG A 201 -9.70 -17.53 -22.93
N LEU A 202 -10.34 -16.41 -22.53
CA LEU A 202 -11.24 -15.62 -23.37
C LEU A 202 -10.41 -14.64 -24.22
N ASP A 203 -9.86 -15.11 -25.32
CA ASP A 203 -9.02 -14.32 -26.20
C ASP A 203 -9.78 -13.89 -27.47
N PRO A 204 -10.04 -12.59 -27.66
CA PRO A 204 -10.68 -12.07 -28.88
C PRO A 204 -9.87 -12.37 -30.16
N MET A 205 -8.54 -12.48 -30.04
CA MET A 205 -7.65 -12.80 -31.17
C MET A 205 -7.83 -14.24 -31.64
N ASN A 206 -8.09 -15.17 -30.72
CA ASN A 206 -8.33 -16.58 -30.99
C ASN A 206 -9.80 -16.94 -31.19
N LYS A 207 -10.70 -15.94 -31.17
CA LYS A 207 -12.17 -16.12 -31.31
C LYS A 207 -12.84 -16.93 -30.19
N GLU A 208 -12.16 -17.22 -29.11
CA GLU A 208 -12.78 -17.82 -27.92
C GLU A 208 -13.44 -16.72 -27.07
N LEU A 209 -14.66 -16.35 -27.45
CA LEU A 209 -15.43 -15.32 -26.76
C LEU A 209 -16.33 -15.87 -25.65
N LYS A 210 -16.37 -17.20 -25.48
CA LYS A 210 -17.27 -17.88 -24.56
C LYS A 210 -16.65 -19.16 -24.00
N ILE A 211 -16.78 -19.35 -22.69
CA ILE A 211 -16.51 -20.61 -22.00
C ILE A 211 -17.82 -21.16 -21.49
N GLU A 212 -18.19 -22.39 -21.84
CA GLU A 212 -19.39 -23.06 -21.37
C GLU A 212 -19.09 -24.34 -20.60
N THR A 213 -19.83 -24.55 -19.54
CA THR A 213 -19.93 -25.79 -18.78
C THR A 213 -21.41 -26.14 -18.59
N ASP A 214 -21.69 -27.30 -17.98
CA ASP A 214 -23.09 -27.71 -17.74
C ASP A 214 -23.87 -26.69 -16.89
N GLY A 215 -23.22 -26.04 -15.91
CA GLY A 215 -23.88 -25.12 -14.99
C GLY A 215 -23.60 -23.64 -15.23
N TRP A 216 -22.60 -23.28 -16.01
CA TRP A 216 -22.12 -21.91 -16.10
C TRP A 216 -21.75 -21.50 -17.51
N THR A 217 -21.89 -20.22 -17.77
CA THR A 217 -21.41 -19.57 -18.99
C THR A 217 -20.59 -18.35 -18.59
N VAL A 218 -19.39 -18.19 -19.20
CA VAL A 218 -18.54 -17.01 -19.09
C VAL A 218 -18.38 -16.41 -20.48
N GLU A 219 -18.76 -15.15 -20.64
CA GLU A 219 -18.72 -14.43 -21.90
C GLU A 219 -17.77 -13.25 -21.82
N TYR A 220 -17.02 -13.03 -22.89
CA TYR A 220 -16.25 -11.80 -23.09
C TYR A 220 -17.22 -10.65 -23.37
N GLN A 221 -17.03 -9.53 -22.67
CA GLN A 221 -17.82 -8.30 -22.93
C GLN A 221 -16.87 -7.15 -23.20
N GLN A 222 -17.13 -6.42 -24.26
CA GLN A 222 -16.55 -5.10 -24.48
C GLN A 222 -17.45 -4.04 -23.83
N GLY A 223 -16.83 -3.13 -23.11
CA GLY A 223 -17.50 -1.98 -22.52
C GLY A 223 -16.66 -0.71 -22.72
N GLU A 224 -17.27 0.43 -22.47
CA GLU A 224 -16.57 1.71 -22.46
C GLU A 224 -16.49 2.25 -21.05
N ARG A 225 -15.29 2.62 -20.62
CA ARG A 225 -15.06 3.31 -19.36
C ARG A 225 -14.88 4.80 -19.61
N THR A 226 -15.66 5.60 -18.92
CA THR A 226 -15.52 7.05 -18.94
C THR A 226 -14.37 7.46 -18.02
N GLU A 227 -13.40 8.14 -18.57
CA GLU A 227 -12.28 8.75 -17.81
C GLU A 227 -12.26 10.26 -18.06
N PHE A 228 -11.81 11.00 -17.07
CA PHE A 228 -11.61 12.44 -17.16
C PHE A 228 -10.14 12.74 -16.92
N ILE A 229 -9.56 13.60 -17.73
CA ILE A 229 -8.18 14.06 -17.57
C ILE A 229 -8.18 15.21 -16.55
N PRO A 230 -7.53 15.05 -15.38
CA PRO A 230 -7.56 16.06 -14.32
C PRO A 230 -7.14 17.46 -14.77
N SER A 231 -6.11 17.56 -15.62
CA SER A 231 -5.62 18.84 -16.10
C SER A 231 -6.57 19.57 -17.05
N GLU A 232 -7.44 18.84 -17.75
CA GLU A 232 -8.49 19.43 -18.59
C GLU A 232 -9.64 19.92 -17.74
N ILE A 233 -10.12 19.10 -16.79
CA ILE A 233 -11.19 19.48 -15.86
C ILE A 233 -10.77 20.70 -15.03
N GLN A 234 -9.53 20.75 -14.55
CA GLN A 234 -9.00 21.89 -13.79
C GLN A 234 -9.01 23.22 -14.56
N ARG A 235 -8.96 23.17 -15.90
CA ARG A 235 -9.06 24.37 -16.75
C ARG A 235 -10.49 24.85 -16.95
N ILE A 236 -11.47 23.94 -16.80
CA ILE A 236 -12.88 24.19 -17.10
C ILE A 236 -13.61 24.70 -15.86
N VAL A 237 -13.31 24.14 -14.68
CA VAL A 237 -14.08 24.42 -13.45
C VAL A 237 -13.27 25.26 -12.45
N PRO A 238 -13.96 26.08 -11.61
CA PRO A 238 -13.29 26.83 -10.54
C PRO A 238 -12.55 25.91 -9.56
N PRO A 239 -11.42 26.36 -8.96
CA PRO A 239 -10.60 25.54 -8.06
C PRO A 239 -11.39 24.94 -6.87
N ALA A 240 -12.33 25.69 -6.31
CA ALA A 240 -13.18 25.21 -5.22
C ALA A 240 -14.10 24.05 -5.63
N VAL A 241 -14.59 24.06 -6.87
CA VAL A 241 -15.42 22.99 -7.44
C VAL A 241 -14.55 21.79 -7.83
N PHE A 242 -13.37 22.05 -8.40
CA PHE A 242 -12.42 20.98 -8.74
C PHE A 242 -12.02 20.16 -7.51
N GLY A 243 -11.82 20.82 -6.36
CA GLY A 243 -11.52 20.13 -5.10
C GLY A 243 -12.63 19.17 -4.62
N GLN A 244 -13.88 19.39 -5.02
CA GLN A 244 -15.01 18.49 -4.70
C GLN A 244 -15.07 17.26 -5.62
N MET A 245 -14.38 17.28 -6.77
CA MET A 245 -14.30 16.18 -7.72
C MET A 245 -13.19 15.18 -7.35
N VAL A 246 -13.11 14.77 -6.08
CA VAL A 246 -12.05 13.89 -5.59
C VAL A 246 -11.95 12.61 -6.44
N GLY A 247 -10.77 12.39 -7.01
CA GLY A 247 -10.46 11.21 -7.83
C GLY A 247 -11.00 11.23 -9.26
N LEU A 248 -11.74 12.28 -9.68
CA LEU A 248 -12.31 12.45 -11.02
C LEU A 248 -12.97 11.18 -11.59
N THR A 249 -13.59 10.38 -10.72
CA THR A 249 -14.41 9.25 -11.16
C THR A 249 -15.69 9.75 -11.82
N LYS A 250 -16.28 8.95 -12.71
CA LYS A 250 -17.59 9.26 -13.33
C LYS A 250 -18.61 9.72 -12.29
N THR A 251 -18.76 8.97 -11.19
CA THR A 251 -19.71 9.28 -10.11
C THR A 251 -19.39 10.59 -9.39
N ALA A 252 -18.10 10.89 -9.15
CA ALA A 252 -17.69 12.13 -8.51
C ALA A 252 -17.99 13.34 -9.40
N VAL A 253 -17.72 13.22 -10.69
CA VAL A 253 -18.02 14.27 -11.67
C VAL A 253 -19.53 14.46 -11.82
N GLU A 254 -20.32 13.40 -11.99
CA GLU A 254 -21.78 13.45 -12.13
C GLU A 254 -22.47 14.10 -10.91
N ARG A 255 -21.92 13.96 -9.71
CA ARG A 255 -22.42 14.61 -8.49
C ARG A 255 -22.30 16.12 -8.54
N VAL A 256 -21.28 16.64 -9.20
CA VAL A 256 -20.98 18.08 -9.24
C VAL A 256 -21.59 18.76 -10.46
N LEU A 257 -21.89 18.03 -11.55
CA LEU A 257 -22.48 18.58 -12.76
C LEU A 257 -23.72 19.49 -12.52
N PRO A 258 -24.69 19.13 -11.64
CA PRO A 258 -25.89 19.95 -11.41
C PRO A 258 -25.64 21.31 -10.76
N ILE A 259 -24.49 21.51 -10.10
CA ILE A 259 -24.13 22.76 -9.45
C ILE A 259 -23.27 23.68 -10.33
N LEU A 260 -22.88 23.22 -11.52
CA LEU A 260 -22.13 24.01 -12.50
C LEU A 260 -23.07 24.80 -13.40
N PRO A 261 -22.65 25.98 -13.91
CA PRO A 261 -23.29 26.65 -15.03
C PRO A 261 -23.41 25.69 -16.24
N GLU A 262 -24.48 25.85 -17.02
CA GLU A 262 -24.84 24.91 -18.10
C GLU A 262 -23.73 24.76 -19.15
N ASP A 263 -23.08 25.86 -19.50
CA ASP A 263 -21.94 25.91 -20.43
C ASP A 263 -20.73 25.12 -19.89
N MET A 264 -20.40 25.27 -18.60
CA MET A 264 -19.31 24.52 -17.95
C MET A 264 -19.66 23.03 -17.81
N ALA A 265 -20.89 22.73 -17.42
CA ALA A 265 -21.35 21.34 -17.33
C ALA A 265 -21.27 20.62 -18.68
N LYS A 266 -21.59 21.32 -19.78
CA LYS A 266 -21.44 20.81 -21.15
C LYS A 266 -19.97 20.54 -21.48
N GLN A 267 -19.07 21.49 -21.24
CA GLN A 267 -17.63 21.31 -21.50
C GLN A 267 -17.04 20.15 -20.70
N VAL A 268 -17.43 19.98 -19.42
CA VAL A 268 -16.99 18.84 -18.58
C VAL A 268 -17.45 17.52 -19.18
N LYS A 269 -18.69 17.42 -19.65
CA LYS A 269 -19.20 16.22 -20.32
C LYS A 269 -18.46 15.92 -21.63
N GLU A 270 -18.18 16.94 -22.41
CA GLU A 270 -17.45 16.82 -23.69
C GLU A 270 -15.97 16.45 -23.51
N SER A 271 -15.36 16.82 -22.38
CA SER A 271 -13.98 16.41 -22.03
C SER A 271 -13.85 14.93 -21.63
N ALA A 272 -14.97 14.21 -21.48
CA ALA A 272 -14.95 12.81 -21.10
C ALA A 272 -14.36 11.92 -22.19
N ILE A 273 -13.32 11.15 -21.84
CA ILE A 273 -12.73 10.15 -22.72
C ILE A 273 -13.40 8.80 -22.48
N LYS A 274 -13.92 8.21 -23.53
CA LYS A 274 -14.42 6.85 -23.50
C LYS A 274 -13.31 5.88 -23.87
N LYS A 275 -12.89 5.05 -22.92
CA LYS A 275 -11.92 3.98 -23.17
C LYS A 275 -12.61 2.64 -23.22
N PRO A 276 -12.36 1.83 -24.25
CA PRO A 276 -12.88 0.46 -24.27
C PRO A 276 -12.26 -0.32 -23.12
N TYR A 277 -13.03 -1.16 -22.47
CA TYR A 277 -12.53 -2.13 -21.51
C TYR A 277 -13.13 -3.50 -21.75
N ASN A 278 -12.37 -4.51 -21.42
CA ASN A 278 -12.79 -5.89 -21.53
C ASN A 278 -13.26 -6.38 -20.17
N ALA A 279 -14.48 -6.86 -20.13
CA ALA A 279 -15.07 -7.46 -18.96
C ALA A 279 -15.46 -8.92 -19.24
N MET A 280 -15.56 -9.68 -18.16
CA MET A 280 -16.02 -11.05 -18.16
C MET A 280 -17.36 -11.09 -17.46
N LYS A 281 -18.37 -11.64 -18.13
CA LYS A 281 -19.70 -11.84 -17.55
C LYS A 281 -19.91 -13.32 -17.26
N VAL A 282 -20.06 -13.62 -15.97
CA VAL A 282 -20.33 -14.98 -15.49
C VAL A 282 -21.85 -15.11 -15.26
N LYS A 283 -22.46 -16.10 -15.86
CA LYS A 283 -23.90 -16.40 -15.67
C LYS A 283 -24.09 -17.86 -15.30
N LYS A 284 -24.94 -18.12 -14.30
CA LYS A 284 -25.42 -19.46 -14.00
C LYS A 284 -26.49 -19.82 -15.02
N LYS A 285 -26.42 -21.00 -15.62
CA LYS A 285 -27.49 -21.51 -16.48
C LYS A 285 -28.75 -21.74 -15.64
N LYS A 286 -29.90 -21.34 -16.14
CA LYS A 286 -31.15 -21.69 -15.50
C LYS A 286 -31.37 -23.19 -15.70
N ALA A 287 -31.75 -23.90 -14.63
CA ALA A 287 -32.14 -25.29 -14.69
C ALA A 287 -33.37 -25.48 -15.60
#